data_fc56632ea32dde8fcd51b1a3df4e6623
#
_entry.id   fc56632ea32dde8fcd51b1a3df4e6623
#
_cell.length_a   1.000
_cell.length_b   1.000
_cell.length_c   1.000
_cell.angle_alpha   90.00
_cell.angle_beta   90.00
_cell.angle_gamma   90.00
#
_symmetry.space_group_name_H-M   'P 1'
#
loop_
_entity.id
_entity.type
_entity.pdbx_description
1 polymer ?
#
loop_
_entity_poly.entity_id
_entity_poly.type
_entity_poly.pdbx_seq_one_letter_code
_entity_poly.pdbx_strand_id
1 'polypeptide(L)'
;MIKYSLNNVNLWYHDFQALTDVNLQIGVKEVTAFIGPSGCGKSTLIKSLNRMNDLIEGCRITGEFLLDGEDVYGNMDVNKLRKRVGMVFQKPNPFPMSVYDNVAFGPRTHGIKNKAQLDGIVEKSLKDAAIWDECRDRLRKSALSLSGGQQQRLCIARALAVEPEVLLMDEPTSALDPISTGKIEDLVNELKKDYTIVIVTHNMQQATRISDKTAFFLLGEIVECNGTQEIFSNPKDIRTENYITGRFG
;
A
#
# COMPACT_ATOMS: atom_id res chain seq x y z
N MET A 1 9.59 14.56 8.93
CA MET A 1 9.44 13.58 10.05
C MET A 1 9.39 12.19 9.43
N ILE A 2 10.05 11.18 10.02
CA ILE A 2 10.12 9.82 9.48
C ILE A 2 9.01 8.99 10.10
N LYS A 3 8.27 8.25 9.26
CA LYS A 3 7.20 7.32 9.67
C LYS A 3 7.72 5.90 9.80
N TYR A 4 8.44 5.41 8.79
CA TYR A 4 9.15 4.14 8.83
C TYR A 4 10.65 4.33 8.65
N SER A 5 11.45 3.61 9.43
CA SER A 5 12.89 3.45 9.23
C SER A 5 13.23 1.96 9.16
N LEU A 6 13.84 1.56 8.05
CA LEU A 6 14.31 0.21 7.80
C LEU A 6 15.84 0.24 7.77
N ASN A 7 16.48 -0.62 8.56
CA ASN A 7 17.92 -0.68 8.68
C ASN A 7 18.42 -2.12 8.49
N ASN A 8 19.26 -2.34 7.48
CA ASN A 8 19.89 -3.62 7.15
C ASN A 8 18.90 -4.79 7.05
N VAL A 9 17.76 -4.54 6.41
CA VAL A 9 16.69 -5.54 6.31
C VAL A 9 17.04 -6.60 5.30
N ASN A 10 16.97 -7.87 5.75
CA ASN A 10 17.12 -9.06 4.92
C ASN A 10 15.91 -9.97 5.11
N LEU A 11 15.46 -10.62 4.03
CA LEU A 11 14.33 -11.54 4.08
C LEU A 11 14.60 -12.76 3.19
N TRP A 12 14.25 -13.93 3.74
CA TRP A 12 14.34 -15.21 3.03
C TRP A 12 12.97 -15.91 3.03
N TYR A 13 12.67 -16.56 1.93
CA TYR A 13 11.63 -17.59 1.83
C TYR A 13 12.34 -18.94 1.67
N HIS A 14 12.36 -19.75 2.73
CA HIS A 14 13.21 -20.94 2.84
C HIS A 14 14.68 -20.58 2.58
N ASP A 15 15.29 -21.11 1.51
CA ASP A 15 16.68 -20.85 1.13
C ASP A 15 16.84 -19.68 0.15
N PHE A 16 15.74 -19.13 -0.38
CA PHE A 16 15.78 -18.02 -1.33
C PHE A 16 15.78 -16.69 -0.62
N GLN A 17 16.85 -15.91 -0.78
CA GLN A 17 16.93 -14.54 -0.27
C GLN A 17 16.19 -13.58 -1.21
N ALA A 18 15.09 -13.02 -0.73
CA ALA A 18 14.22 -12.12 -1.49
C ALA A 18 14.51 -10.63 -1.25
N LEU A 19 15.11 -10.28 -0.09
CA LEU A 19 15.58 -8.93 0.21
C LEU A 19 16.99 -9.00 0.79
N THR A 20 17.86 -8.10 0.32
CA THR A 20 19.26 -8.02 0.73
C THR A 20 19.59 -6.60 1.17
N ASP A 21 19.99 -6.45 2.42
CA ASP A 21 20.49 -5.20 3.03
C ASP A 21 19.65 -3.96 2.69
N VAL A 22 18.33 -4.08 2.79
CA VAL A 22 17.42 -2.98 2.47
C VAL A 22 17.47 -1.92 3.57
N ASN A 23 17.82 -0.70 3.17
CA ASN A 23 17.84 0.50 4.00
C ASN A 23 16.88 1.54 3.39
N LEU A 24 15.88 2.01 4.15
CA LEU A 24 14.86 2.91 3.64
C LEU A 24 14.26 3.78 4.75
N GLN A 25 13.99 5.03 4.43
CA GLN A 25 13.20 5.93 5.27
C GLN A 25 11.96 6.40 4.50
N ILE A 26 10.79 6.25 5.11
CA ILE A 26 9.51 6.71 4.58
C ILE A 26 9.03 7.88 5.45
N GLY A 27 8.73 9.00 4.83
CA GLY A 27 8.29 10.20 5.52
C GLY A 27 6.81 10.15 5.90
N VAL A 28 6.42 11.04 6.83
CA VAL A 28 5.02 11.23 7.24
C VAL A 28 4.28 12.00 6.16
N LYS A 29 3.07 11.52 5.80
CA LYS A 29 2.17 12.20 4.83
C LYS A 29 2.84 12.46 3.48
N GLU A 30 3.61 11.51 3.01
CA GLU A 30 4.16 11.48 1.65
C GLU A 30 3.79 10.17 0.95
N VAL A 31 3.83 10.18 -0.37
CA VAL A 31 3.70 8.98 -1.19
C VAL A 31 5.08 8.48 -1.57
N THR A 32 5.47 7.31 -1.07
CA THR A 32 6.69 6.62 -1.50
C THR A 32 6.34 5.52 -2.49
N ALA A 33 6.83 5.62 -3.73
CA ALA A 33 6.65 4.59 -4.75
C ALA A 33 7.81 3.60 -4.77
N PHE A 34 7.50 2.31 -4.88
CA PHE A 34 8.47 1.25 -5.18
C PHE A 34 8.34 0.86 -6.64
N ILE A 35 9.40 1.05 -7.43
CA ILE A 35 9.47 0.67 -8.85
C ILE A 35 10.58 -0.37 -9.07
N GLY A 36 10.54 -1.07 -10.20
CA GLY A 36 11.53 -2.08 -10.57
C GLY A 36 10.90 -3.26 -11.30
N PRO A 37 11.70 -4.18 -11.86
CA PRO A 37 11.21 -5.34 -12.60
C PRO A 37 10.38 -6.28 -11.72
N SER A 38 9.61 -7.16 -12.37
CA SER A 38 8.83 -8.19 -11.66
C SER A 38 9.77 -9.13 -10.89
N GLY A 39 9.36 -9.51 -9.67
CA GLY A 39 10.15 -10.43 -8.83
C GLY A 39 11.34 -9.82 -8.09
N CYS A 40 11.59 -8.49 -8.19
CA CYS A 40 12.75 -7.86 -7.54
C CYS A 40 12.58 -7.54 -6.04
N GLY A 41 11.49 -8.00 -5.37
CA GLY A 41 11.33 -7.84 -3.92
C GLY A 41 10.34 -6.76 -3.46
N LYS A 42 9.76 -5.92 -4.33
CA LYS A 42 8.82 -4.83 -3.95
C LYS A 42 7.64 -5.30 -3.12
N SER A 43 6.90 -6.30 -3.62
CA SER A 43 5.74 -6.87 -2.91
C SER A 43 6.14 -7.61 -1.63
N THR A 44 7.36 -8.14 -1.57
CA THR A 44 7.93 -8.71 -0.36
C THR A 44 8.16 -7.62 0.68
N LEU A 45 8.79 -6.50 0.30
CA LEU A 45 9.06 -5.43 1.25
C LEU A 45 7.76 -4.78 1.75
N ILE A 46 6.83 -4.42 0.85
CA ILE A 46 5.60 -3.76 1.27
C ILE A 46 4.77 -4.62 2.23
N LYS A 47 4.72 -5.95 2.01
CA LYS A 47 4.07 -6.92 2.91
C LYS A 47 4.79 -7.09 4.25
N SER A 48 6.09 -6.82 4.30
CA SER A 48 6.85 -6.85 5.55
C SER A 48 6.49 -5.70 6.48
N LEU A 49 6.10 -4.53 5.93
CA LEU A 49 5.76 -3.35 6.73
C LEU A 49 4.56 -3.57 7.67
N ASN A 50 3.66 -4.52 7.37
CA ASN A 50 2.53 -4.88 8.24
C ASN A 50 2.53 -6.36 8.66
N ARG A 51 3.68 -7.02 8.54
CA ARG A 51 3.88 -8.41 8.95
C ARG A 51 2.96 -9.42 8.24
N MET A 52 2.57 -9.13 6.98
CA MET A 52 1.81 -10.11 6.18
C MET A 52 2.67 -11.31 5.78
N ASN A 53 3.99 -11.16 5.71
CA ASN A 53 4.91 -12.26 5.41
C ASN A 53 5.02 -13.28 6.55
N ASP A 54 4.59 -12.95 7.79
CA ASP A 54 4.48 -13.92 8.90
C ASP A 54 3.51 -15.08 8.58
N LEU A 55 2.62 -14.90 7.60
CA LEU A 55 1.68 -15.92 7.15
C LEU A 55 2.29 -16.91 6.15
N ILE A 56 3.53 -16.68 5.72
CA ILE A 56 4.24 -17.53 4.74
C ILE A 56 5.19 -18.44 5.50
N GLU A 57 4.97 -19.73 5.39
CA GLU A 57 5.84 -20.74 5.99
C GLU A 57 7.27 -20.60 5.45
N GLY A 58 8.25 -20.72 6.34
CA GLY A 58 9.68 -20.58 6.01
C GLY A 58 10.13 -19.14 5.75
N CYS A 59 9.29 -18.12 5.99
CA CYS A 59 9.71 -16.72 5.93
C CYS A 59 10.56 -16.37 7.15
N ARG A 60 11.77 -15.86 6.90
CA ARG A 60 12.70 -15.36 7.92
C ARG A 60 13.13 -13.95 7.60
N ILE A 61 13.06 -13.06 8.59
CA ILE A 61 13.40 -11.64 8.46
C ILE A 61 14.46 -11.29 9.51
N THR A 62 15.42 -10.45 9.12
CA THR A 62 16.41 -9.84 10.03
C THR A 62 16.56 -8.35 9.69
N GLY A 63 17.21 -7.59 10.58
CA GLY A 63 17.30 -6.13 10.48
C GLY A 63 16.21 -5.46 11.32
N GLU A 64 16.09 -4.15 11.21
CA GLU A 64 15.15 -3.36 12.00
C GLU A 64 14.04 -2.78 11.12
N PHE A 65 12.79 -2.88 11.59
CA PHE A 65 11.62 -2.20 11.04
C PHE A 65 11.01 -1.29 12.10
N LEU A 66 11.30 -0.02 12.07
CA LEU A 66 10.82 0.94 13.07
C LEU A 66 9.64 1.74 12.51
N LEU A 67 8.46 1.61 13.13
CA LEU A 67 7.29 2.46 12.89
C LEU A 67 7.20 3.48 14.05
N ASP A 68 7.40 4.76 13.75
CA ASP A 68 7.51 5.83 14.75
C ASP A 68 8.55 5.53 15.85
N GLY A 69 9.63 4.81 15.50
CA GLY A 69 10.69 4.40 16.42
C GLY A 69 10.40 3.12 17.22
N GLU A 70 9.23 2.49 17.04
CA GLU A 70 8.87 1.22 17.69
C GLU A 70 9.13 0.04 16.73
N ASP A 71 9.85 -0.99 17.20
CA ASP A 71 10.19 -2.15 16.36
C ASP A 71 8.95 -3.00 16.05
N VAL A 72 8.63 -3.07 14.77
CA VAL A 72 7.49 -3.83 14.20
C VAL A 72 7.62 -5.33 14.43
N TYR A 73 8.86 -5.86 14.43
CA TYR A 73 9.15 -7.29 14.64
C TYR A 73 9.57 -7.61 16.09
N GLY A 74 9.57 -6.60 16.97
CA GLY A 74 9.80 -6.77 18.41
C GLY A 74 8.53 -7.21 19.15
N ASN A 75 8.18 -6.47 20.19
CA ASN A 75 7.02 -6.79 21.06
C ASN A 75 5.69 -6.19 20.58
N MET A 76 5.63 -5.60 19.37
CA MET A 76 4.42 -4.99 18.86
C MET A 76 3.34 -6.04 18.55
N ASP A 77 2.13 -5.86 19.10
CA ASP A 77 0.97 -6.69 18.76
C ASP A 77 0.58 -6.54 17.28
N VAL A 78 0.48 -7.66 16.58
CA VAL A 78 0.23 -7.69 15.13
C VAL A 78 -1.14 -7.09 14.76
N ASN A 79 -2.16 -7.25 15.60
CA ASN A 79 -3.49 -6.67 15.33
C ASN A 79 -3.44 -5.15 15.52
N LYS A 80 -2.69 -4.67 16.51
CA LYS A 80 -2.46 -3.25 16.74
C LYS A 80 -1.67 -2.65 15.57
N LEU A 81 -0.63 -3.34 15.09
CA LEU A 81 0.11 -2.93 13.90
C LEU A 81 -0.81 -2.84 12.67
N ARG A 82 -1.59 -3.89 12.36
CA ARG A 82 -2.45 -3.96 11.19
C ARG A 82 -3.63 -2.99 11.24
N LYS A 83 -3.99 -2.47 12.41
CA LYS A 83 -4.90 -1.34 12.55
C LYS A 83 -4.24 -0.03 12.12
N ARG A 84 -2.97 0.19 12.50
CA ARG A 84 -2.19 1.39 12.15
C ARG A 84 -1.74 1.38 10.68
N VAL A 85 -1.54 0.19 10.09
CA VAL A 85 -0.94 -0.02 8.77
C VAL A 85 -1.89 -0.85 7.91
N GLY A 86 -2.79 -0.16 7.20
CA GLY A 86 -3.76 -0.76 6.28
C GLY A 86 -3.10 -1.23 4.98
N MET A 87 -3.69 -2.24 4.32
CA MET A 87 -3.18 -2.77 3.05
C MET A 87 -4.28 -2.95 2.01
N VAL A 88 -3.97 -2.53 0.80
CA VAL A 88 -4.76 -2.75 -0.42
C VAL A 88 -3.94 -3.64 -1.36
N PHE A 89 -4.54 -4.74 -1.80
CA PHE A 89 -3.89 -5.75 -2.63
C PHE A 89 -4.04 -5.48 -4.12
N GLN A 90 -3.19 -6.09 -4.92
CA GLN A 90 -3.16 -6.00 -6.37
C GLN A 90 -4.51 -6.39 -7.01
N LYS A 91 -5.09 -7.51 -6.59
CA LYS A 91 -6.43 -7.91 -7.01
C LYS A 91 -7.45 -7.42 -6.00
N PRO A 92 -8.53 -6.74 -6.44
CA PRO A 92 -9.63 -6.42 -5.55
C PRO A 92 -10.11 -7.68 -4.81
N ASN A 93 -10.24 -7.57 -3.50
CA ASN A 93 -10.64 -8.69 -2.64
C ASN A 93 -11.77 -8.31 -1.68
N PRO A 94 -12.90 -7.80 -2.19
CA PRO A 94 -14.04 -7.54 -1.32
C PRO A 94 -14.53 -8.86 -0.70
N PHE A 95 -14.95 -8.80 0.55
CA PHE A 95 -15.59 -9.95 1.19
C PHE A 95 -16.93 -10.27 0.50
N PRO A 96 -17.38 -11.55 0.48
CA PRO A 96 -18.65 -11.95 -0.13
C PRO A 96 -19.86 -11.53 0.74
N MET A 97 -19.95 -10.22 1.00
CA MET A 97 -20.99 -9.56 1.79
C MET A 97 -21.38 -8.25 1.14
N SER A 98 -22.27 -7.48 1.78
CA SER A 98 -22.72 -6.20 1.23
C SER A 98 -21.60 -5.16 1.15
N VAL A 99 -21.82 -4.10 0.36
CA VAL A 99 -20.92 -2.93 0.31
C VAL A 99 -20.75 -2.36 1.73
N TYR A 100 -21.86 -2.15 2.44
CA TYR A 100 -21.88 -1.65 3.81
C TYR A 100 -21.07 -2.54 4.76
N ASP A 101 -21.31 -3.86 4.73
CA ASP A 101 -20.66 -4.78 5.66
C ASP A 101 -19.16 -4.93 5.38
N ASN A 102 -18.71 -4.77 4.13
CA ASN A 102 -17.29 -4.71 3.81
C ASN A 102 -16.60 -3.55 4.55
N VAL A 103 -17.16 -2.35 4.52
CA VAL A 103 -16.58 -1.17 5.17
C VAL A 103 -16.74 -1.24 6.69
N ALA A 104 -17.91 -1.67 7.17
CA ALA A 104 -18.18 -1.78 8.60
C ALA A 104 -17.46 -2.94 9.29
N PHE A 105 -16.81 -3.85 8.54
CA PHE A 105 -16.17 -5.05 9.09
C PHE A 105 -15.07 -4.70 10.09
N GLY A 106 -14.10 -3.88 9.68
CA GLY A 106 -12.99 -3.46 10.53
C GLY A 106 -13.46 -2.75 11.81
N PRO A 107 -14.26 -1.68 11.72
CA PRO A 107 -14.82 -0.99 12.88
C PRO A 107 -15.55 -1.91 13.86
N ARG A 108 -16.37 -2.85 13.35
CA ARG A 108 -17.07 -3.84 14.21
C ARG A 108 -16.06 -4.77 14.92
N THR A 109 -15.05 -5.25 14.22
CA THR A 109 -13.99 -6.11 14.79
C THR A 109 -13.25 -5.37 15.90
N HIS A 110 -13.09 -4.05 15.78
CA HIS A 110 -12.50 -3.19 16.80
C HIS A 110 -13.51 -2.70 17.87
N GLY A 111 -14.69 -3.32 17.96
CA GLY A 111 -15.63 -3.13 19.06
C GLY A 111 -16.67 -2.01 18.86
N ILE A 112 -16.75 -1.36 17.70
CA ILE A 112 -17.78 -0.36 17.41
C ILE A 112 -19.10 -1.09 17.13
N LYS A 113 -20.09 -0.95 18.05
CA LYS A 113 -21.41 -1.60 17.97
C LYS A 113 -22.53 -0.62 17.67
N ASN A 114 -22.33 0.67 17.95
CA ASN A 114 -23.36 1.68 17.73
C ASN A 114 -23.63 1.86 16.24
N LYS A 115 -24.90 1.66 15.84
CA LYS A 115 -25.32 1.70 14.44
C LYS A 115 -25.11 3.07 13.81
N ALA A 116 -25.46 4.15 14.49
CA ALA A 116 -25.30 5.51 13.95
C ALA A 116 -23.81 5.86 13.73
N GLN A 117 -22.93 5.42 14.65
CA GLN A 117 -21.49 5.59 14.49
C GLN A 117 -20.97 4.78 13.29
N LEU A 118 -21.39 3.53 13.13
CA LEU A 118 -21.03 2.71 11.97
C LEU A 118 -21.52 3.32 10.65
N ASP A 119 -22.76 3.82 10.63
CA ASP A 119 -23.34 4.47 9.45
C ASP A 119 -22.49 5.69 9.04
N GLY A 120 -22.05 6.51 9.99
CA GLY A 120 -21.17 7.65 9.75
C GLY A 120 -19.78 7.25 9.25
N ILE A 121 -19.16 6.21 9.84
CA ILE A 121 -17.87 5.69 9.40
C ILE A 121 -17.97 5.16 7.96
N VAL A 122 -18.99 4.37 7.66
CA VAL A 122 -19.20 3.80 6.32
C VAL A 122 -19.39 4.89 5.28
N GLU A 123 -20.24 5.88 5.55
CA GLU A 123 -20.44 7.01 4.64
C GLU A 123 -19.15 7.80 4.41
N LYS A 124 -18.44 8.17 5.49
CA LYS A 124 -17.17 8.87 5.40
C LYS A 124 -16.15 8.09 4.58
N SER A 125 -15.92 6.81 4.90
CA SER A 125 -14.91 6.00 4.22
C SER A 125 -15.22 5.78 2.74
N LEU A 126 -16.49 5.65 2.36
CA LEU A 126 -16.91 5.55 0.96
C LEU A 126 -16.74 6.88 0.21
N LYS A 127 -16.94 8.03 0.88
CA LYS A 127 -16.64 9.36 0.34
C LYS A 127 -15.14 9.55 0.17
N ASP A 128 -14.36 9.25 1.20
CA ASP A 128 -12.91 9.35 1.20
C ASP A 128 -12.27 8.45 0.13
N ALA A 129 -12.91 7.34 -0.23
CA ALA A 129 -12.50 6.45 -1.33
C ALA A 129 -13.13 6.81 -2.70
N ALA A 130 -13.79 7.96 -2.83
CA ALA A 130 -14.43 8.47 -4.04
C ALA A 130 -15.38 7.46 -4.73
N ILE A 131 -16.17 6.69 -3.93
CA ILE A 131 -17.13 5.68 -4.44
C ILE A 131 -18.56 5.90 -3.93
N TRP A 132 -18.77 6.80 -3.00
CA TRP A 132 -20.07 7.03 -2.36
C TRP A 132 -21.21 7.22 -3.38
N ASP A 133 -21.06 8.14 -4.33
CA ASP A 133 -22.12 8.47 -5.30
C ASP A 133 -22.45 7.29 -6.23
N GLU A 134 -21.53 6.36 -6.42
CA GLU A 134 -21.73 5.19 -7.26
C GLU A 134 -22.41 4.03 -6.51
N CYS A 135 -22.42 4.03 -5.14
CA CYS A 135 -22.91 2.90 -4.37
C CYS A 135 -23.92 3.23 -3.25
N ARG A 136 -24.20 4.51 -2.95
CA ARG A 136 -25.09 4.92 -1.84
C ARG A 136 -26.47 4.29 -1.89
N ASP A 137 -27.05 4.08 -3.09
CA ASP A 137 -28.38 3.50 -3.27
C ASP A 137 -28.37 1.96 -3.23
N ARG A 138 -27.20 1.34 -3.09
CA ARG A 138 -27.03 -0.12 -3.09
C ARG A 138 -26.07 -0.63 -1.99
N LEU A 139 -25.98 0.08 -0.88
CA LEU A 139 -25.11 -0.30 0.25
C LEU A 139 -25.40 -1.72 0.79
N ARG A 140 -26.62 -2.21 0.66
CA ARG A 140 -27.03 -3.55 1.10
C ARG A 140 -26.88 -4.63 0.03
N LYS A 141 -26.49 -4.28 -1.19
CA LYS A 141 -26.21 -5.25 -2.26
C LYS A 141 -24.81 -5.83 -2.12
N SER A 142 -24.61 -7.01 -2.74
CA SER A 142 -23.33 -7.70 -2.75
C SER A 142 -22.22 -6.82 -3.33
N ALA A 143 -21.09 -6.72 -2.65
CA ALA A 143 -19.89 -6.03 -3.12
C ALA A 143 -19.32 -6.67 -4.39
N LEU A 144 -19.55 -7.97 -4.59
CA LEU A 144 -19.08 -8.70 -5.78
C LEU A 144 -19.81 -8.28 -7.07
N SER A 145 -20.94 -7.56 -6.97
CA SER A 145 -21.67 -7.01 -8.13
C SER A 145 -21.09 -5.70 -8.67
N LEU A 146 -20.09 -5.13 -8.00
CA LEU A 146 -19.39 -3.92 -8.42
C LEU A 146 -18.40 -4.21 -9.55
N SER A 147 -18.08 -3.21 -10.39
CA SER A 147 -16.98 -3.32 -11.36
C SER A 147 -15.62 -3.44 -10.67
N GLY A 148 -14.57 -3.89 -11.37
CA GLY A 148 -13.24 -4.06 -10.80
C GLY A 148 -12.69 -2.79 -10.14
N GLY A 149 -12.80 -1.64 -10.81
CA GLY A 149 -12.39 -0.36 -10.25
C GLY A 149 -13.22 0.09 -9.03
N GLN A 150 -14.54 -0.23 -9.03
CA GLN A 150 -15.39 0.01 -7.87
C GLN A 150 -15.02 -0.90 -6.70
N GLN A 151 -14.75 -2.19 -6.97
CA GLN A 151 -14.29 -3.13 -5.94
C GLN A 151 -12.96 -2.68 -5.34
N GLN A 152 -12.03 -2.19 -6.13
CA GLN A 152 -10.75 -1.69 -5.63
C GLN A 152 -10.94 -0.47 -4.72
N ARG A 153 -11.74 0.51 -5.12
CA ARG A 153 -12.06 1.67 -4.27
C ARG A 153 -12.85 1.26 -3.01
N LEU A 154 -13.69 0.24 -3.09
CA LEU A 154 -14.31 -0.34 -1.89
C LEU A 154 -13.29 -0.98 -0.94
N CYS A 155 -12.26 -1.67 -1.47
CA CYS A 155 -11.18 -2.21 -0.64
C CYS A 155 -10.35 -1.08 0.01
N ILE A 156 -10.16 0.05 -0.69
CA ILE A 156 -9.55 1.26 -0.10
C ILE A 156 -10.46 1.81 1.02
N ALA A 157 -11.77 1.98 0.78
CA ALA A 157 -12.73 2.43 1.80
C ALA A 157 -12.71 1.53 3.04
N ARG A 158 -12.65 0.21 2.85
CA ARG A 158 -12.52 -0.76 3.95
C ARG A 158 -11.24 -0.56 4.76
N ALA A 159 -10.13 -0.28 4.10
CA ALA A 159 -8.87 -0.01 4.78
C ALA A 159 -8.91 1.33 5.54
N LEU A 160 -9.52 2.37 4.97
CA LEU A 160 -9.66 3.69 5.61
C LEU A 160 -10.62 3.68 6.81
N ALA A 161 -11.60 2.77 6.85
CA ALA A 161 -12.62 2.70 7.89
C ALA A 161 -12.09 2.45 9.32
N VAL A 162 -10.87 1.95 9.44
CA VAL A 162 -10.17 1.77 10.74
C VAL A 162 -9.22 2.92 11.08
N GLU A 163 -9.22 3.98 10.27
CA GLU A 163 -8.38 5.19 10.40
C GLU A 163 -6.89 4.82 10.56
N PRO A 164 -6.28 4.18 9.55
CA PRO A 164 -4.87 3.81 9.61
C PRO A 164 -3.97 5.06 9.57
N GLU A 165 -2.73 4.93 9.99
CA GLU A 165 -1.71 5.98 9.86
C GLU A 165 -0.92 5.84 8.54
N VAL A 166 -0.82 4.60 8.06
CA VAL A 166 -0.12 4.23 6.82
C VAL A 166 -1.03 3.39 5.94
N LEU A 167 -1.06 3.67 4.65
CA LEU A 167 -1.77 2.89 3.65
C LEU A 167 -0.78 2.27 2.66
N LEU A 168 -0.71 0.95 2.67
CA LEU A 168 0.11 0.17 1.74
C LEU A 168 -0.73 -0.23 0.53
N MET A 169 -0.23 -0.03 -0.68
CA MET A 169 -0.90 -0.35 -1.93
C MET A 169 0.02 -1.18 -2.83
N ASP A 170 -0.25 -2.48 -2.97
CA ASP A 170 0.52 -3.39 -3.80
C ASP A 170 -0.10 -3.44 -5.21
N GLU A 171 0.44 -2.71 -6.18
CA GLU A 171 -0.01 -2.59 -7.57
C GLU A 171 -1.54 -2.35 -7.73
N PRO A 172 -2.15 -1.34 -7.07
CA PRO A 172 -3.60 -1.23 -6.92
C PRO A 172 -4.36 -0.97 -8.23
N THR A 173 -3.66 -0.69 -9.32
CA THR A 173 -4.25 -0.31 -10.62
C THR A 173 -3.93 -1.30 -11.75
N SER A 174 -3.13 -2.34 -11.49
CA SER A 174 -2.60 -3.25 -12.53
C SER A 174 -3.67 -4.02 -13.31
N ALA A 175 -4.85 -4.23 -12.73
CA ALA A 175 -5.97 -4.94 -13.35
C ALA A 175 -7.14 -4.01 -13.75
N LEU A 176 -6.91 -2.69 -13.80
CA LEU A 176 -7.95 -1.70 -14.03
C LEU A 176 -7.81 -1.03 -15.41
N ASP A 177 -8.94 -0.57 -15.93
CA ASP A 177 -8.99 0.27 -17.11
C ASP A 177 -8.39 1.68 -16.85
N PRO A 178 -8.02 2.45 -17.91
CA PRO A 178 -7.38 3.75 -17.72
C PRO A 178 -8.22 4.77 -16.93
N ILE A 179 -9.55 4.73 -17.05
CA ILE A 179 -10.45 5.67 -16.35
C ILE A 179 -10.45 5.32 -14.84
N SER A 180 -10.57 4.06 -14.51
CA SER A 180 -10.50 3.58 -13.13
C SER A 180 -9.13 3.82 -12.51
N THR A 181 -8.05 3.68 -13.29
CA THR A 181 -6.68 4.02 -12.88
C THR A 181 -6.55 5.49 -12.53
N GLY A 182 -7.03 6.40 -13.38
CA GLY A 182 -7.04 7.84 -13.11
C GLY A 182 -7.75 8.20 -11.80
N LYS A 183 -8.92 7.59 -11.55
CA LYS A 183 -9.65 7.80 -10.28
C LYS A 183 -8.86 7.35 -9.05
N ILE A 184 -8.06 6.28 -9.15
CA ILE A 184 -7.19 5.83 -8.04
C ILE A 184 -6.01 6.80 -7.87
N GLU A 185 -5.44 7.32 -8.94
CA GLU A 185 -4.35 8.30 -8.88
C GLU A 185 -4.80 9.61 -8.21
N ASP A 186 -5.96 10.14 -8.63
CA ASP A 186 -6.57 11.32 -8.00
C ASP A 186 -6.84 11.07 -6.50
N LEU A 187 -7.36 9.88 -6.18
CA LEU A 187 -7.62 9.46 -4.80
C LEU A 187 -6.33 9.42 -3.97
N VAL A 188 -5.23 8.87 -4.48
CA VAL A 188 -3.94 8.84 -3.78
C VAL A 188 -3.44 10.26 -3.49
N ASN A 189 -3.58 11.19 -4.45
CA ASN A 189 -3.20 12.60 -4.28
C ASN A 189 -4.03 13.32 -3.20
N GLU A 190 -5.31 12.95 -3.03
CA GLU A 190 -6.13 13.48 -1.95
C GLU A 190 -5.76 12.84 -0.59
N LEU A 191 -5.62 11.51 -0.56
CA LEU A 191 -5.33 10.77 0.67
C LEU A 191 -3.98 11.11 1.29
N LYS A 192 -2.96 11.49 0.52
CA LYS A 192 -1.64 11.84 1.07
C LYS A 192 -1.65 13.03 2.02
N LYS A 193 -2.69 13.85 1.98
CA LYS A 193 -2.85 14.98 2.91
C LYS A 193 -3.00 14.50 4.36
N ASP A 194 -3.56 13.32 4.55
CA ASP A 194 -3.90 12.76 5.87
C ASP A 194 -3.13 11.48 6.20
N TYR A 195 -2.74 10.71 5.18
CA TYR A 195 -2.12 9.40 5.31
C TYR A 195 -0.70 9.35 4.74
N THR A 196 0.16 8.54 5.35
CA THR A 196 1.42 8.12 4.73
C THR A 196 1.12 6.98 3.76
N ILE A 197 1.57 7.06 2.52
CA ILE A 197 1.23 6.07 1.49
C ILE A 197 2.50 5.42 0.95
N VAL A 198 2.51 4.09 0.89
CA VAL A 198 3.53 3.32 0.17
C VAL A 198 2.84 2.58 -0.97
N ILE A 199 3.29 2.79 -2.19
CA ILE A 199 2.69 2.17 -3.37
C ILE A 199 3.73 1.41 -4.18
N VAL A 200 3.41 0.16 -4.53
CA VAL A 200 4.16 -0.59 -5.54
C VAL A 200 3.50 -0.35 -6.90
N THR A 201 4.29 0.00 -7.89
CA THR A 201 3.82 0.08 -9.28
C THR A 201 4.93 -0.31 -10.26
N HIS A 202 4.54 -0.95 -11.36
CA HIS A 202 5.41 -1.18 -12.51
C HIS A 202 5.23 -0.08 -13.58
N ASN A 203 4.29 0.85 -13.39
CA ASN A 203 4.04 1.96 -14.30
C ASN A 203 4.81 3.21 -13.85
N MET A 204 5.91 3.52 -14.53
CA MET A 204 6.77 4.66 -14.24
C MET A 204 6.04 6.00 -14.35
N GLN A 205 5.14 6.13 -15.34
CA GLN A 205 4.34 7.36 -15.50
C GLN A 205 3.40 7.57 -14.31
N GLN A 206 2.81 6.50 -13.78
CA GLN A 206 2.02 6.56 -12.55
C GLN A 206 2.88 7.02 -11.38
N ALA A 207 4.05 6.40 -11.15
CA ALA A 207 4.96 6.82 -10.08
C ALA A 207 5.28 8.32 -10.18
N THR A 208 5.60 8.81 -11.39
CA THR A 208 5.90 10.24 -11.63
C THR A 208 4.75 11.16 -11.27
N ARG A 209 3.48 10.74 -11.48
CA ARG A 209 2.30 11.59 -11.22
C ARG A 209 1.89 11.66 -9.76
N ILE A 210 2.09 10.58 -9.00
CA ILE A 210 1.48 10.47 -7.66
C ILE A 210 2.46 10.42 -6.51
N SER A 211 3.75 10.08 -6.74
CA SER A 211 4.70 9.93 -5.64
C SER A 211 5.57 11.15 -5.41
N ASP A 212 5.89 11.39 -4.15
CA ASP A 212 6.84 12.41 -3.72
C ASP A 212 8.27 11.84 -3.72
N LYS A 213 8.41 10.56 -3.39
CA LYS A 213 9.66 9.81 -3.31
C LYS A 213 9.55 8.49 -4.06
N THR A 214 10.62 8.08 -4.72
CA THR A 214 10.67 6.83 -5.46
C THR A 214 11.89 6.01 -5.06
N ALA A 215 11.68 4.72 -4.79
CA ALA A 215 12.73 3.73 -4.55
C ALA A 215 12.78 2.73 -5.70
N PHE A 216 13.92 2.62 -6.36
CA PHE A 216 14.15 1.65 -7.43
C PHE A 216 14.74 0.36 -6.85
N PHE A 217 14.04 -0.75 -7.11
CA PHE A 217 14.39 -2.09 -6.68
C PHE A 217 14.99 -2.92 -7.81
N LEU A 218 16.06 -3.64 -7.49
CA LEU A 218 16.66 -4.62 -8.38
C LEU A 218 17.24 -5.79 -7.56
N LEU A 219 16.86 -7.02 -7.91
CA LEU A 219 17.40 -8.27 -7.32
C LEU A 219 17.41 -8.28 -5.78
N GLY A 220 16.36 -7.79 -5.15
CA GLY A 220 16.22 -7.78 -3.69
C GLY A 220 16.82 -6.56 -2.98
N GLU A 221 17.46 -5.66 -3.69
CA GLU A 221 18.11 -4.46 -3.15
C GLU A 221 17.36 -3.17 -3.56
N ILE A 222 17.49 -2.13 -2.74
CA ILE A 222 17.19 -0.75 -3.16
C ILE A 222 18.44 -0.16 -3.78
N VAL A 223 18.45 -0.01 -5.10
CA VAL A 223 19.55 0.56 -5.87
C VAL A 223 19.66 2.06 -5.65
N GLU A 224 18.51 2.73 -5.70
CA GLU A 224 18.44 4.18 -5.52
C GLU A 224 17.09 4.58 -4.91
N CYS A 225 17.11 5.58 -4.02
CA CYS A 225 15.93 6.14 -3.41
C CYS A 225 16.09 7.65 -3.25
N ASN A 226 15.22 8.42 -3.92
CA ASN A 226 15.28 9.89 -3.90
C ASN A 226 13.90 10.51 -4.22
N GLY A 227 13.83 11.84 -4.23
CA GLY A 227 12.68 12.57 -4.76
C GLY A 227 12.31 12.07 -6.15
N THR A 228 11.02 11.88 -6.41
CA THR A 228 10.54 11.26 -7.67
C THR A 228 11.05 11.99 -8.90
N GLN A 229 11.04 13.32 -8.92
CA GLN A 229 11.56 14.08 -10.06
C GLN A 229 13.04 13.81 -10.29
N GLU A 230 13.85 13.69 -9.22
CA GLU A 230 15.27 13.42 -9.33
C GLU A 230 15.55 12.02 -9.89
N ILE A 231 14.83 11.00 -9.41
CA ILE A 231 14.93 9.64 -9.94
C ILE A 231 14.65 9.59 -11.45
N PHE A 232 13.64 10.29 -11.93
CA PHE A 232 13.22 10.22 -13.35
C PHE A 232 13.94 11.19 -14.28
N SER A 233 14.55 12.28 -13.78
CA SER A 233 15.25 13.28 -14.60
C SER A 233 16.76 13.21 -14.52
N ASN A 234 17.32 12.79 -13.40
CA ASN A 234 18.76 12.76 -13.14
C ASN A 234 19.14 11.63 -12.16
N PRO A 235 18.90 10.36 -12.53
CA PRO A 235 19.28 9.22 -11.70
C PRO A 235 20.80 9.19 -11.48
N LYS A 236 21.22 8.80 -10.27
CA LYS A 236 22.64 8.73 -9.89
C LYS A 236 23.27 7.39 -10.22
N ASP A 237 22.48 6.32 -10.23
CA ASP A 237 22.95 4.96 -10.53
C ASP A 237 22.59 4.61 -11.98
N ILE A 238 23.59 4.12 -12.72
CA ILE A 238 23.42 3.70 -14.12
C ILE A 238 22.36 2.61 -14.30
N ARG A 239 22.14 1.77 -13.30
CA ARG A 239 21.11 0.72 -13.33
C ARG A 239 19.70 1.36 -13.29
N THR A 240 19.53 2.44 -12.53
CA THR A 240 18.29 3.24 -12.49
C THR A 240 18.06 3.90 -13.84
N GLU A 241 19.09 4.53 -14.43
CA GLU A 241 19.00 5.15 -15.76
C GLU A 241 18.60 4.14 -16.83
N ASN A 242 19.25 2.97 -16.87
CA ASN A 242 18.94 1.91 -17.82
C ASN A 242 17.52 1.40 -17.67
N TYR A 243 17.02 1.24 -16.44
CA TYR A 243 15.64 0.83 -16.20
C TYR A 243 14.63 1.86 -16.71
N ILE A 244 14.81 3.14 -16.39
CA ILE A 244 13.91 4.23 -16.77
C ILE A 244 13.88 4.44 -18.29
N THR A 245 15.04 4.30 -18.95
CA THR A 245 15.15 4.49 -20.41
C THR A 245 14.78 3.25 -21.22
N GLY A 246 14.39 2.15 -20.57
CA GLY A 246 14.03 0.89 -21.24
C GLY A 246 15.22 0.14 -21.84
N ARG A 247 16.45 0.46 -21.44
CA ARG A 247 17.70 -0.22 -21.86
C ARG A 247 18.06 -1.38 -20.93
N PHE A 248 17.07 -1.86 -20.18
CA PHE A 248 17.22 -2.93 -19.20
C PHE A 248 16.97 -4.28 -19.88
N GLY A 249 18.04 -5.05 -20.09
CA GLY A 249 18.00 -6.38 -20.72
C GLY A 249 19.37 -7.04 -20.62
#